data_c8594f13515e276df8cfa43c76345a1d
#
_entry.id   c8594f13515e276df8cfa43c76345a1d
#
_cell.length_a   1.000
_cell.length_b   1.000
_cell.length_c   1.000
_cell.angle_alpha   90.00
_cell.angle_beta   90.00
_cell.angle_gamma   90.00
#
_symmetry.space_group_name_H-M   'P 1'
#
loop_
_entity.id
_entity.type
_entity.pdbx_description
1 polymer ?
#
loop_
_entity_poly.entity_id
_entity_poly.type
_entity_poly.pdbx_seq_one_letter_code
_entity_poly.pdbx_strand_id
1 'polypeptide(L)'
;MPLLDCTFRDGGYYTNWDFPSELVKAYVYAVNSSGLGNVEIGFRNFPDSEYRGAFYYSPDKYIERLGFDSNVNIFVMVDASIFRESLSLESDIKSLFVNSSETIISGVRIATRIDDLDLALNVSQIIDNLGSFFI
;
A
#
# COMPACT_ATOMS: atom_id res chain seq x y z
N MET A 1 -5.15 20.65 -7.29
CA MET A 1 -4.07 19.64 -7.41
C MET A 1 -4.38 18.55 -6.40
N PRO A 2 -4.45 17.27 -6.78
CA PRO A 2 -4.68 16.21 -5.82
C PRO A 2 -3.50 16.09 -4.86
N LEU A 3 -3.80 15.96 -3.57
CA LEU A 3 -2.82 15.70 -2.52
C LEU A 3 -2.87 14.22 -2.16
N LEU A 4 -1.73 13.63 -1.86
CA LEU A 4 -1.59 12.28 -1.32
C LEU A 4 -0.93 12.39 0.06
N ASP A 5 -1.65 12.02 1.10
CA ASP A 5 -1.07 11.94 2.44
C ASP A 5 -0.34 10.61 2.62
N CYS A 6 0.90 10.67 3.10
CA CYS A 6 1.75 9.50 3.32
C CYS A 6 2.13 9.33 4.79
N THR A 7 1.38 9.93 5.72
CA THR A 7 1.76 10.01 7.14
C THR A 7 2.07 8.63 7.75
N PHE A 8 1.22 7.65 7.57
CA PHE A 8 1.46 6.32 8.15
C PHE A 8 2.52 5.52 7.40
N ARG A 9 2.59 5.68 6.08
CA ARG A 9 3.64 5.01 5.32
C ARG A 9 5.03 5.53 5.73
N ASP A 10 5.21 6.86 5.79
CA ASP A 10 6.48 7.48 6.19
C ASP A 10 6.74 7.37 7.69
N GLY A 11 5.75 7.60 8.53
CA GLY A 11 5.88 7.50 9.99
C GLY A 11 6.23 6.09 10.47
N GLY A 12 5.88 5.08 9.68
CA GLY A 12 6.18 3.68 9.96
C GLY A 12 7.66 3.36 10.13
N TYR A 13 8.56 4.10 9.49
CA TYR A 13 10.01 3.93 9.68
C TYR A 13 10.48 4.16 11.12
N TYR A 14 9.72 4.91 11.91
CA TYR A 14 10.03 5.22 13.31
C TYR A 14 9.33 4.29 14.30
N THR A 15 8.28 3.57 13.86
CA THR A 15 7.39 2.78 14.73
C THR A 15 7.29 1.33 14.31
N ASN A 16 8.10 0.87 13.36
CA ASN A 16 7.96 -0.42 12.69
C ASN A 16 6.55 -0.63 12.08
N TRP A 17 5.92 0.43 11.60
CA TRP A 17 4.54 0.43 11.07
C TRP A 17 3.49 -0.11 12.05
N ASP A 18 3.80 -0.03 13.34
CA ASP A 18 2.89 -0.32 14.44
C ASP A 18 2.51 0.99 15.13
N PHE A 19 1.24 1.33 15.06
CA PHE A 19 0.71 2.56 15.61
C PHE A 19 -0.35 2.25 16.68
N PRO A 20 -0.39 3.02 17.79
CA PRO A 20 -1.45 2.89 18.78
C PRO A 20 -2.84 3.05 18.14
N SER A 21 -3.78 2.22 18.53
CA SER A 21 -5.13 2.22 17.96
C SER A 21 -5.84 3.58 18.05
N GLU A 22 -5.60 4.33 19.10
CA GLU A 22 -6.18 5.67 19.28
C GLU A 22 -5.61 6.69 18.27
N LEU A 23 -4.32 6.58 17.93
CA LEU A 23 -3.71 7.39 16.88
C LEU A 23 -4.29 7.05 15.51
N VAL A 24 -4.47 5.75 15.22
CA VAL A 24 -5.08 5.31 13.97
C VAL A 24 -6.51 5.84 13.82
N LYS A 25 -7.33 5.73 14.86
CA LYS A 25 -8.69 6.26 14.86
C LYS A 25 -8.73 7.78 14.67
N ALA A 26 -7.85 8.51 15.36
CA ALA A 26 -7.76 9.96 15.23
C ALA A 26 -7.35 10.38 13.81
N TYR A 27 -6.42 9.67 13.21
CA TYR A 27 -6.00 9.90 11.82
C TYR A 27 -7.14 9.67 10.83
N VAL A 28 -7.82 8.52 10.92
CA VAL A 28 -8.96 8.20 10.03
C VAL A 28 -10.07 9.26 10.17
N TYR A 29 -10.39 9.66 11.41
CA TYR A 29 -11.35 10.74 11.65
C TYR A 29 -10.90 12.05 11.00
N ALA A 30 -9.63 12.43 11.13
CA ALA A 30 -9.10 13.65 10.53
C ALA A 30 -9.17 13.60 8.99
N VAL A 31 -8.80 12.48 8.38
CA VAL A 31 -8.89 12.28 6.92
C VAL A 31 -10.33 12.44 6.45
N ASN A 32 -11.27 11.70 7.04
CA ASN A 32 -12.69 11.74 6.67
C ASN A 32 -13.28 13.16 6.82
N SER A 33 -12.81 13.93 7.83
CA SER A 33 -13.33 15.27 8.12
C SER A 33 -12.66 16.38 7.30
N SER A 34 -11.46 16.15 6.77
CA SER A 34 -10.67 17.18 6.07
C SER A 34 -11.00 17.35 4.59
N GLY A 35 -11.72 16.41 4.00
CA GLY A 35 -11.91 16.35 2.54
C GLY A 35 -10.66 15.91 1.77
N LEU A 36 -9.66 15.36 2.45
CA LEU A 36 -8.50 14.74 1.82
C LEU A 36 -8.93 13.47 1.08
N GLY A 37 -8.75 13.48 -0.24
CA GLY A 37 -9.27 12.41 -1.10
C GLY A 37 -8.32 11.25 -1.33
N ASN A 38 -7.03 11.33 -0.93
CA ASN A 38 -6.06 10.26 -1.21
C ASN A 38 -5.11 10.07 -0.03
N VAL A 39 -4.95 8.82 0.40
CA VAL A 39 -4.01 8.43 1.46
C VAL A 39 -3.18 7.22 1.03
N GLU A 40 -1.88 7.28 1.26
CA GLU A 40 -0.98 6.13 1.15
C GLU A 40 -0.80 5.54 2.54
N ILE A 41 -1.52 4.44 2.80
CA ILE A 41 -1.70 3.93 4.16
C ILE A 41 -0.45 3.18 4.67
N GLY A 42 0.31 2.56 3.78
CA GLY A 42 1.47 1.78 4.15
C GLY A 42 2.06 1.01 2.98
N PHE A 43 2.71 -0.08 3.29
CA PHE A 43 3.34 -0.97 2.30
C PHE A 43 2.50 -2.22 2.02
N ARG A 44 2.80 -2.87 0.88
CA ARG A 44 2.55 -4.29 0.61
C ARG A 44 3.88 -5.01 0.56
N ASN A 45 4.12 -5.88 1.54
CA ASN A 45 5.36 -6.63 1.67
C ASN A 45 5.10 -8.11 1.96
N PHE A 46 6.10 -8.93 1.67
CA PHE A 46 6.14 -10.31 2.14
C PHE A 46 6.35 -10.37 3.66
N PRO A 47 5.98 -11.49 4.30
CA PRO A 47 6.26 -11.70 5.72
C PRO A 47 7.74 -11.46 6.02
N ASP A 48 8.01 -10.72 7.08
CA ASP A 48 9.35 -10.45 7.61
C ASP A 48 9.64 -11.36 8.80
N SER A 49 10.92 -11.66 9.03
CA SER A 49 11.38 -12.37 10.22
C SER A 49 11.34 -11.50 11.48
N GLU A 50 11.41 -10.17 11.31
CA GLU A 50 11.28 -9.21 12.39
C GLU A 50 9.82 -8.79 12.56
N TYR A 51 9.49 -8.32 13.77
CA TYR A 51 8.16 -7.76 14.03
C TYR A 51 7.95 -6.50 13.21
N ARG A 52 6.84 -6.49 12.45
CA ARG A 52 6.32 -5.33 11.73
C ARG A 52 4.83 -5.18 12.02
N GLY A 53 4.39 -3.94 12.17
CA GLY A 53 2.99 -3.62 12.37
C GLY A 53 2.13 -3.80 11.12
N ALA A 54 0.81 -3.65 11.28
CA ALA A 54 -0.17 -3.92 10.24
C ALA A 54 0.02 -3.07 8.98
N PHE A 55 0.53 -1.85 9.10
CA PHE A 55 0.74 -0.93 7.98
C PHE A 55 1.97 -1.27 7.13
N TYR A 56 2.84 -2.18 7.58
CA TYR A 56 3.91 -2.73 6.76
C TYR A 56 3.39 -3.72 5.71
N TYR A 57 2.26 -4.37 6.00
CA TYR A 57 1.61 -5.34 5.12
C TYR A 57 0.31 -4.81 4.51
N SER A 58 -0.32 -3.87 5.15
CA SER A 58 -1.59 -3.22 4.76
C SER A 58 -2.64 -4.19 4.19
N PRO A 59 -2.99 -5.29 4.89
CA PRO A 59 -3.94 -6.27 4.35
C PRO A 59 -5.34 -5.66 4.23
N ASP A 60 -6.06 -5.99 3.15
CA ASP A 60 -7.38 -5.42 2.83
C ASP A 60 -8.36 -5.49 4.01
N LYS A 61 -8.48 -6.69 4.64
CA LYS A 61 -9.36 -6.89 5.79
C LYS A 61 -9.04 -6.02 7.00
N TYR A 62 -7.80 -5.59 7.15
CA TYR A 62 -7.42 -4.64 8.19
C TYR A 62 -7.85 -3.23 7.81
N ILE A 63 -7.55 -2.81 6.57
CA ILE A 63 -7.86 -1.46 6.08
C ILE A 63 -9.37 -1.23 6.06
N GLU A 64 -10.17 -2.20 5.62
CA GLU A 64 -11.64 -2.15 5.62
C GLU A 64 -12.22 -1.82 7.00
N ARG A 65 -11.58 -2.30 8.08
CA ARG A 65 -12.03 -2.06 9.47
C ARG A 65 -11.65 -0.69 10.01
N LEU A 66 -10.79 0.05 9.33
CA LEU A 66 -10.35 1.37 9.77
C LEU A 66 -11.45 2.43 9.62
N GLY A 67 -12.40 2.24 8.69
CA GLY A 67 -13.56 3.10 8.53
C GLY A 67 -13.27 4.38 7.75
N PHE A 68 -12.42 4.32 6.73
CA PHE A 68 -12.31 5.41 5.76
C PHE A 68 -13.62 5.58 4.99
N ASP A 69 -13.98 6.82 4.71
CA ASP A 69 -15.15 7.14 3.89
C ASP A 69 -14.94 6.69 2.44
N SER A 70 -16.02 6.36 1.74
CA SER A 70 -15.99 5.83 0.37
C SER A 70 -15.42 6.79 -0.69
N ASN A 71 -15.27 8.07 -0.35
CA ASN A 71 -14.65 9.09 -1.20
C ASN A 71 -13.13 9.22 -0.99
N VAL A 72 -12.56 8.44 -0.07
CA VAL A 72 -11.12 8.38 0.16
C VAL A 72 -10.50 7.26 -0.67
N ASN A 73 -9.64 7.61 -1.60
CA ASN A 73 -8.85 6.66 -2.37
C ASN A 73 -7.66 6.18 -1.51
N ILE A 74 -7.55 4.88 -1.36
CA ILE A 74 -6.50 4.27 -0.54
C ILE A 74 -5.41 3.71 -1.43
N PHE A 75 -4.19 4.16 -1.17
CA PHE A 75 -2.98 3.72 -1.86
C PHE A 75 -2.10 2.89 -0.92
N VAL A 76 -1.36 1.98 -1.51
CA VAL A 76 -0.26 1.28 -0.86
C VAL A 76 1.01 1.43 -1.67
N MET A 77 2.16 1.29 -1.03
CA MET A 77 3.44 1.27 -1.72
C MET A 77 4.01 -0.15 -1.75
N VAL A 78 4.67 -0.50 -2.84
CA VAL A 78 5.50 -1.70 -2.95
C VAL A 78 6.88 -1.29 -3.45
N ASP A 79 7.94 -1.82 -2.87
CA ASP A 79 9.30 -1.61 -3.37
C ASP A 79 9.62 -2.71 -4.37
N ALA A 80 10.01 -2.34 -5.59
CA ALA A 80 10.35 -3.31 -6.63
C ALA A 80 11.47 -4.27 -6.22
N SER A 81 12.36 -3.83 -5.34
CA SER A 81 13.49 -4.64 -4.87
C SER A 81 13.10 -5.92 -4.15
N ILE A 82 11.88 -6.01 -3.57
CA ILE A 82 11.42 -7.24 -2.90
C ILE A 82 11.23 -8.41 -3.87
N PHE A 83 11.17 -8.11 -5.17
CA PHE A 83 10.98 -9.10 -6.24
C PHE A 83 12.28 -9.51 -6.95
N ARG A 84 13.45 -8.99 -6.54
CA ARG A 84 14.71 -9.27 -7.23
C ARG A 84 15.05 -10.75 -7.33
N GLU A 85 14.77 -11.51 -6.27
CA GLU A 85 15.04 -12.95 -6.18
C GLU A 85 13.81 -13.80 -6.55
N SER A 86 12.80 -13.20 -7.17
CA SER A 86 11.57 -13.88 -7.53
C SER A 86 11.82 -14.92 -8.63
N LEU A 87 11.41 -16.15 -8.39
CA LEU A 87 11.40 -17.22 -9.39
C LEU A 87 10.17 -17.16 -10.30
N SER A 88 9.12 -16.48 -9.87
CA SER A 88 7.88 -16.27 -10.62
C SER A 88 7.25 -14.95 -10.21
N LEU A 89 7.65 -13.86 -10.88
CA LEU A 89 7.22 -12.51 -10.57
C LEU A 89 5.68 -12.38 -10.54
N GLU A 90 5.01 -13.00 -11.51
CA GLU A 90 3.54 -12.97 -11.58
C GLU A 90 2.89 -13.66 -10.37
N SER A 91 3.41 -14.81 -9.93
CA SER A 91 2.91 -15.53 -8.77
C SER A 91 3.11 -14.73 -7.49
N ASP A 92 4.28 -14.12 -7.34
CA ASP A 92 4.63 -13.34 -6.16
C ASP A 92 3.78 -12.08 -6.07
N ILE A 93 3.57 -11.37 -7.18
CA ILE A 93 2.69 -10.21 -7.23
C ILE A 93 1.24 -10.60 -6.90
N LYS A 94 0.73 -11.70 -7.47
CA LYS A 94 -0.63 -12.20 -7.18
C LYS A 94 -0.80 -12.69 -5.74
N SER A 95 0.28 -12.98 -5.02
CA SER A 95 0.20 -13.28 -3.59
C SER A 95 0.04 -12.03 -2.72
N LEU A 96 0.46 -10.86 -3.22
CA LEU A 96 0.35 -9.57 -2.54
C LEU A 96 -0.88 -8.77 -2.99
N PHE A 97 -1.31 -8.94 -4.23
CA PHE A 97 -2.40 -8.16 -4.84
C PHE A 97 -3.46 -9.07 -5.45
N VAL A 98 -4.71 -8.74 -5.23
CA VAL A 98 -5.87 -9.36 -5.88
C VAL A 98 -6.41 -8.45 -6.99
N ASN A 99 -7.44 -8.89 -7.73
CA ASN A 99 -8.07 -8.04 -8.74
C ASN A 99 -8.62 -6.75 -8.11
N SER A 100 -8.56 -5.66 -8.86
CA SER A 100 -9.02 -4.33 -8.39
C SER A 100 -10.49 -4.31 -7.94
N SER A 101 -11.32 -5.22 -8.45
CA SER A 101 -12.71 -5.38 -8.03
C SER A 101 -12.90 -6.13 -6.70
N GLU A 102 -11.83 -6.71 -6.15
CA GLU A 102 -11.85 -7.53 -4.93
C GLU A 102 -11.08 -6.89 -3.77
N THR A 103 -10.63 -5.65 -3.94
CA THR A 103 -9.83 -4.93 -2.95
C THR A 103 -10.39 -3.54 -2.67
N ILE A 104 -10.12 -3.03 -1.48
CA ILE A 104 -10.37 -1.63 -1.12
C ILE A 104 -9.28 -0.68 -1.65
N ILE A 105 -8.16 -1.23 -2.13
CA ILE A 105 -7.04 -0.44 -2.63
C ILE A 105 -7.40 0.20 -3.97
N SER A 106 -7.27 1.51 -4.05
CA SER A 106 -7.53 2.31 -5.26
C SER A 106 -6.30 2.45 -6.14
N GLY A 107 -5.10 2.38 -5.55
CA GLY A 107 -3.87 2.55 -6.29
C GLY A 107 -2.65 1.94 -5.62
N VAL A 108 -1.63 1.69 -6.44
CA VAL A 108 -0.35 1.13 -6.00
C VAL A 108 0.78 2.04 -6.47
N ARG A 109 1.62 2.50 -5.53
CA ARG A 109 2.86 3.19 -5.87
C ARG A 109 4.03 2.21 -5.84
N ILE A 110 4.79 2.19 -6.91
CA ILE A 110 5.98 1.34 -7.01
C ILE A 110 7.21 2.20 -6.75
N ALA A 111 7.87 1.94 -5.60
CA ALA A 111 9.17 2.51 -5.32
C ALA A 111 10.25 1.71 -6.04
N THR A 112 11.21 2.39 -6.63
CA THR A 112 12.32 1.72 -7.32
C THR A 112 13.59 2.55 -7.30
N ARG A 113 14.73 1.87 -7.37
CA ARG A 113 16.02 2.46 -7.68
C ARG A 113 16.24 2.44 -9.20
N ILE A 114 17.14 3.29 -9.69
CA ILE A 114 17.44 3.36 -11.12
C ILE A 114 17.88 1.99 -11.69
N ASP A 115 18.59 1.20 -10.89
CA ASP A 115 19.10 -0.12 -11.27
C ASP A 115 18.00 -1.18 -11.40
N ASP A 116 16.82 -0.94 -10.82
CA ASP A 116 15.66 -1.85 -10.83
C ASP A 116 14.52 -1.34 -11.72
N LEU A 117 14.78 -0.35 -12.58
CA LEU A 117 13.71 0.28 -13.37
C LEU A 117 12.96 -0.73 -14.26
N ASP A 118 13.69 -1.61 -14.93
CA ASP A 118 13.07 -2.65 -15.78
C ASP A 118 12.21 -3.62 -14.96
N LEU A 119 12.67 -3.97 -13.76
CA LEU A 119 11.88 -4.78 -12.83
C LEU A 119 10.60 -4.05 -12.41
N ALA A 120 10.72 -2.76 -12.05
CA ALA A 120 9.56 -1.95 -11.68
C ALA A 120 8.53 -1.82 -12.80
N LEU A 121 8.97 -1.69 -14.05
CA LEU A 121 8.10 -1.67 -15.21
C LEU A 121 7.35 -3.01 -15.39
N ASN A 122 8.05 -4.13 -15.21
CA ASN A 122 7.42 -5.45 -15.26
C ASN A 122 6.41 -5.64 -14.11
N VAL A 123 6.75 -5.21 -12.90
CA VAL A 123 5.82 -5.21 -11.75
C VAL A 123 4.58 -4.37 -12.05
N SER A 124 4.77 -3.16 -12.57
CA SER A 124 3.68 -2.25 -12.96
C SER A 124 2.73 -2.91 -13.96
N GLN A 125 3.28 -3.53 -15.01
CA GLN A 125 2.48 -4.18 -16.05
C GLN A 125 1.65 -5.36 -15.50
N ILE A 126 2.20 -6.14 -14.58
CA ILE A 126 1.48 -7.26 -13.96
C ILE A 126 0.37 -6.73 -13.06
N ILE A 127 0.63 -5.67 -12.28
CA ILE A 127 -0.38 -5.05 -11.41
C ILE A 127 -1.51 -4.44 -12.26
N ASP A 128 -1.19 -3.76 -13.36
CA ASP A 128 -2.16 -3.20 -14.29
C ASP A 128 -3.08 -4.28 -14.89
N ASN A 129 -2.56 -5.47 -15.16
CA ASN A 129 -3.34 -6.62 -15.62
C ASN A 129 -4.32 -7.18 -14.56
N LEU A 130 -4.17 -6.82 -13.29
CA LEU A 130 -5.13 -7.18 -12.23
C LEU A 130 -6.34 -6.24 -12.18
N GLY A 131 -6.40 -5.20 -13.02
CA GLY A 131 -7.52 -4.28 -13.14
C GLY A 131 -7.11 -2.82 -13.05
N SER A 132 -8.09 -1.93 -12.93
CA SER A 132 -7.88 -0.50 -12.95
C SER A 132 -7.36 0.03 -11.62
N PHE A 133 -6.06 -0.10 -11.38
CA PHE A 133 -5.38 0.62 -10.30
C PHE A 133 -4.81 1.94 -10.84
N PHE A 134 -4.71 2.94 -9.96
CA PHE A 134 -3.80 4.07 -10.19
C PHE A 134 -2.37 3.60 -9.86
N ILE A 135 -1.43 3.70 -10.79
CA ILE A 135 -0.03 3.28 -10.64
C ILE A 135 0.90 4.48 -10.75
#